data_63200dac5f59be97fca7a2651e6ab001
#
_entry.id   63200dac5f59be97fca7a2651e6ab001
#
_cell.length_a   1.000
_cell.length_b   1.000
_cell.length_c   1.000
_cell.angle_alpha   90.00
_cell.angle_beta   90.00
_cell.angle_gamma   90.00
#
_symmetry.space_group_name_H-M   'P 1'
#
loop_
_entity.id
_entity.type
_entity.pdbx_description
1 polymer ?
#
loop_
_entity_poly.entity_id
_entity_poly.type
_entity_poly.pdbx_seq_one_letter_code
_entity_poly.pdbx_strand_id
1 'polypeptide(L)'
;MLRADGTNIVKLWVDGSYTMHPDMRSQTGGTMSLGKGAIISTSIKQKMNTKTSTETELIAADDLMPHILWTNYLLNWQGYNSKDTILYQDNKSAILLEKNGKKSSSKRTNHIAIRNYFITDRFKADELNIEYCPMGDMVADYFTRPLQGKKFYQFRKEIMNLKD
;
A
#
# COMPACT_ATOMS: atom_id res chain seq x y z
N MET A 1 -4.78 -5.01 21.62
CA MET A 1 -3.49 -5.73 21.64
C MET A 1 -3.21 -6.23 20.23
N LEU A 2 -2.08 -5.88 19.65
CA LEU A 2 -1.66 -6.39 18.34
C LEU A 2 -1.38 -7.88 18.45
N ARG A 3 -1.77 -8.67 17.44
CA ARG A 3 -1.59 -10.13 17.45
C ARG A 3 -1.38 -10.65 16.03
N ALA A 4 -0.36 -11.48 15.84
CA ALA A 4 -0.23 -12.27 14.62
C ALA A 4 -1.39 -13.30 14.56
N ASP A 5 -1.88 -13.58 13.36
CA ASP A 5 -3.00 -14.52 13.15
C ASP A 5 -2.53 -15.95 12.83
N GLY A 6 -1.23 -16.18 12.84
CA GLY A 6 -0.62 -17.48 12.54
C GLY A 6 -0.59 -17.85 11.06
N THR A 7 -1.04 -16.96 10.18
CA THR A 7 -0.99 -17.19 8.72
C THR A 7 0.42 -17.01 8.14
N ASN A 8 1.28 -16.30 8.84
CA ASN A 8 2.61 -15.86 8.38
C ASN A 8 2.55 -15.06 7.07
N ILE A 9 1.52 -14.25 6.90
CA ILE A 9 1.34 -13.35 5.77
C ILE A 9 1.60 -11.92 6.23
N VAL A 10 2.47 -11.21 5.51
CA VAL A 10 2.68 -9.77 5.69
C VAL A 10 1.72 -9.03 4.77
N LYS A 11 0.86 -8.19 5.31
CA LYS A 11 -0.18 -7.46 4.57
C LYS A 11 0.07 -5.96 4.64
N LEU A 12 0.07 -5.29 3.50
CA LEU A 12 0.18 -3.83 3.39
C LEU A 12 -0.96 -3.30 2.54
N TRP A 13 -1.80 -2.43 3.10
CA TRP A 13 -2.79 -1.65 2.36
C TRP A 13 -2.20 -0.30 2.03
N VAL A 14 -2.34 0.12 0.77
CA VAL A 14 -1.81 1.38 0.25
C VAL A 14 -2.92 2.13 -0.48
N ASP A 15 -3.05 3.42 -0.21
CA ASP A 15 -3.94 4.34 -0.91
C ASP A 15 -3.22 5.64 -1.23
N GLY A 16 -3.53 6.22 -2.38
CA GLY A 16 -3.03 7.50 -2.83
C GLY A 16 -4.14 8.51 -3.08
N SER A 17 -4.30 9.51 -2.23
CA SER A 17 -5.30 10.56 -2.44
C SER A 17 -4.75 11.70 -3.28
N TYR A 18 -5.34 11.88 -4.48
CA TYR A 18 -4.88 12.83 -5.49
C TYR A 18 -5.19 14.28 -5.09
N THR A 19 -4.20 15.20 -5.23
CA THR A 19 -4.32 16.67 -5.05
C THR A 19 -5.01 17.12 -3.76
N MET A 20 -4.67 16.50 -2.63
CA MET A 20 -5.28 16.82 -1.33
C MET A 20 -4.76 18.11 -0.67
N HIS A 21 -3.61 18.58 -1.08
CA HIS A 21 -2.97 19.76 -0.47
C HIS A 21 -3.12 21.04 -1.30
N PRO A 22 -3.07 22.23 -0.68
CA PRO A 22 -3.18 23.50 -1.40
C PRO A 22 -2.11 23.70 -2.49
N ASP A 23 -0.95 23.06 -2.36
CA ASP A 23 0.12 23.05 -3.36
C ASP A 23 -0.04 21.94 -4.40
N MET A 24 -1.23 21.37 -4.53
CA MET A 24 -1.60 20.32 -5.49
C MET A 24 -0.83 19.01 -5.32
N ARG A 25 -0.17 18.81 -4.20
CA ARG A 25 0.46 17.53 -3.87
C ARG A 25 -0.56 16.53 -3.37
N SER A 26 -0.25 15.30 -3.63
CA SER A 26 -1.05 14.15 -3.22
C SER A 26 -0.63 13.63 -1.85
N GLN A 27 -1.45 12.76 -1.27
CA GLN A 27 -1.20 12.13 0.03
C GLN A 27 -1.01 10.63 -0.17
N THR A 28 0.03 10.07 0.44
CA THR A 28 0.22 8.63 0.58
C THR A 28 -0.27 8.19 1.95
N GLY A 29 -1.14 7.20 1.97
CA GLY A 29 -1.57 6.52 3.18
C GLY A 29 -1.33 5.04 3.10
N GLY A 30 -0.99 4.44 4.24
CA GLY A 30 -0.84 3.00 4.28
C GLY A 30 -0.80 2.43 5.69
N THR A 31 -1.11 1.17 5.77
CA THR A 31 -1.07 0.43 7.01
C THR A 31 -0.64 -1.01 6.76
N MET A 32 0.22 -1.52 7.64
CA MET A 32 0.75 -2.87 7.56
C MET A 32 0.34 -3.69 8.77
N SER A 33 -0.01 -4.96 8.53
CA SER A 33 -0.42 -5.89 9.57
C SER A 33 0.21 -7.27 9.37
N LEU A 34 0.45 -7.96 10.49
CA LEU A 34 0.81 -9.39 10.53
C LEU A 34 -0.37 -10.25 11.03
N GLY A 35 -1.59 -9.72 10.98
CA GLY A 35 -2.80 -10.41 11.39
C GLY A 35 -3.85 -9.48 11.98
N LYS A 36 -3.81 -9.20 13.26
CA LYS A 36 -4.80 -8.37 13.96
C LYS A 36 -4.18 -7.06 14.44
N GLY A 37 -4.68 -5.96 13.89
CA GLY A 37 -4.20 -4.61 14.13
C GLY A 37 -2.97 -4.24 13.31
N ALA A 38 -2.73 -2.96 13.19
CA ALA A 38 -1.64 -2.40 12.42
C ALA A 38 -0.33 -2.38 13.21
N ILE A 39 0.76 -2.82 12.59
CA ILE A 39 2.12 -2.70 13.15
C ILE A 39 2.83 -1.44 12.65
N ILE A 40 2.47 -0.97 11.46
CA ILE A 40 2.91 0.32 10.90
C ILE A 40 1.68 1.01 10.33
N SER A 41 1.59 2.33 10.55
CA SER A 41 0.59 3.19 9.94
C SER A 41 1.25 4.49 9.51
N THR A 42 0.99 4.91 8.29
CA THR A 42 1.66 6.05 7.66
C THR A 42 0.65 6.94 6.94
N SER A 43 0.83 8.24 7.11
CA SER A 43 0.10 9.28 6.37
C SER A 43 1.08 10.39 6.04
N ILE A 44 1.55 10.45 4.80
CA ILE A 44 2.60 11.37 4.36
C ILE A 44 2.21 12.10 3.09
N LYS A 45 2.60 13.37 3.02
CA LYS A 45 2.48 14.18 1.82
C LYS A 45 3.51 13.73 0.78
N GLN A 46 3.07 13.47 -0.44
CA GLN A 46 3.96 13.08 -1.53
C GLN A 46 4.93 14.22 -1.89
N LYS A 47 6.17 13.85 -2.16
CA LYS A 47 7.23 14.83 -2.53
C LYS A 47 7.08 15.31 -3.97
N MET A 48 6.47 14.49 -4.83
CA MET A 48 6.28 14.78 -6.26
C MET A 48 4.83 15.17 -6.55
N ASN A 49 4.65 16.03 -7.54
CA ASN A 49 3.33 16.30 -8.09
C ASN A 49 2.98 15.22 -9.12
N THR A 50 1.80 14.66 -8.99
CA THR A 50 1.23 13.67 -9.90
C THR A 50 0.24 14.33 -10.86
N LYS A 51 0.04 13.72 -12.02
CA LYS A 51 -0.90 14.23 -13.04
C LYS A 51 -2.21 13.44 -13.07
N THR A 52 -2.24 12.28 -12.46
CA THR A 52 -3.39 11.38 -12.44
C THR A 52 -3.48 10.64 -11.10
N SER A 53 -4.67 10.13 -10.77
CA SER A 53 -4.85 9.27 -9.58
C SER A 53 -4.02 7.99 -9.68
N THR A 54 -3.92 7.40 -10.88
CA THR A 54 -3.08 6.20 -11.10
C THR A 54 -1.61 6.45 -10.78
N GLU A 55 -1.06 7.62 -11.16
CA GLU A 55 0.31 8.00 -10.80
C GLU A 55 0.45 8.19 -9.29
N THR A 56 -0.56 8.74 -8.63
CA THR A 56 -0.57 8.90 -7.18
C THR A 56 -0.52 7.57 -6.46
N GLU A 57 -1.28 6.58 -6.93
CA GLU A 57 -1.28 5.23 -6.40
C GLU A 57 0.06 4.52 -6.58
N LEU A 58 0.67 4.64 -7.77
CA LEU A 58 2.01 4.09 -8.03
C LEU A 58 3.08 4.68 -7.10
N ILE A 59 3.01 5.99 -6.85
CA ILE A 59 3.94 6.64 -5.92
C ILE A 59 3.67 6.17 -4.49
N ALA A 60 2.41 6.02 -4.10
CA ALA A 60 2.07 5.53 -2.77
C ALA A 60 2.60 4.10 -2.54
N ALA A 61 2.45 3.22 -3.52
CA ALA A 61 3.01 1.87 -3.47
C ALA A 61 4.54 1.89 -3.38
N ASP A 62 5.23 2.69 -4.19
CA ASP A 62 6.69 2.84 -4.17
C ASP A 62 7.20 3.39 -2.84
N ASP A 63 6.54 4.42 -2.28
CA ASP A 63 6.91 5.04 -1.01
C ASP A 63 6.83 4.03 0.16
N LEU A 64 5.88 3.11 0.15
CA LEU A 64 5.62 2.17 1.25
C LEU A 64 6.19 0.77 1.04
N MET A 65 6.54 0.40 -0.19
CA MET A 65 7.12 -0.92 -0.50
C MET A 65 8.38 -1.26 0.31
N PRO A 66 9.32 -0.33 0.56
CA PRO A 66 10.48 -0.64 1.38
C PRO A 66 10.13 -1.18 2.77
N HIS A 67 9.02 -0.71 3.36
CA HIS A 67 8.58 -1.17 4.69
C HIS A 67 8.13 -2.63 4.68
N ILE A 68 7.36 -3.05 3.67
CA ILE A 68 6.88 -4.43 3.60
C ILE A 68 8.01 -5.40 3.25
N LEU A 69 8.90 -5.04 2.33
CA LEU A 69 10.07 -5.84 1.98
C LEU A 69 11.02 -6.00 3.18
N TRP A 70 11.34 -4.90 3.86
CA TRP A 70 12.18 -4.94 5.05
C TRP A 70 11.59 -5.82 6.15
N THR A 71 10.29 -5.69 6.40
CA THR A 71 9.59 -6.52 7.40
C THR A 71 9.64 -8.00 7.02
N ASN A 72 9.40 -8.32 5.75
CA ASN A 72 9.47 -9.70 5.24
C ASN A 72 10.89 -10.27 5.42
N TYR A 73 11.92 -9.53 5.04
CA TYR A 73 13.33 -9.97 5.20
C TYR A 73 13.71 -10.16 6.67
N LEU A 74 13.29 -9.22 7.54
CA LEU A 74 13.55 -9.33 8.97
C LEU A 74 12.90 -10.57 9.59
N LEU A 75 11.63 -10.85 9.25
CA LEU A 75 10.91 -12.02 9.76
C LEU A 75 11.58 -13.32 9.29
N ASN A 76 11.93 -13.40 8.01
CA ASN A 76 12.62 -14.57 7.47
C ASN A 76 14.00 -14.77 8.11
N TRP A 77 14.76 -13.68 8.33
CA TRP A 77 16.04 -13.75 9.02
C TRP A 77 15.92 -14.24 10.47
N GLN A 78 14.82 -13.88 11.15
CA GLN A 78 14.50 -14.34 12.50
C GLN A 78 13.95 -15.78 12.54
N GLY A 79 13.79 -16.44 11.41
CA GLY A 79 13.27 -17.81 11.31
C GLY A 79 11.74 -17.92 11.24
N TYR A 80 11.02 -16.79 11.17
CA TYR A 80 9.59 -16.78 10.87
C TYR A 80 9.40 -16.85 9.36
N ASN A 81 9.31 -18.04 8.80
CA ASN A 81 9.09 -18.22 7.37
C ASN A 81 7.78 -17.55 6.93
N SER A 82 7.89 -16.36 6.35
CA SER A 82 6.76 -15.68 5.74
C SER A 82 6.26 -16.52 4.57
N LYS A 83 4.96 -16.82 4.55
CA LYS A 83 4.34 -17.61 3.48
C LYS A 83 4.05 -16.74 2.27
N ASP A 84 3.69 -15.50 2.50
CA ASP A 84 3.33 -14.56 1.46
C ASP A 84 3.50 -13.10 1.94
N THR A 85 3.68 -12.22 0.98
CA THR A 85 3.79 -10.77 1.20
C THR A 85 2.84 -10.11 0.24
N ILE A 86 1.75 -9.49 0.75
CA ILE A 86 0.67 -8.99 -0.07
C ILE A 86 0.55 -7.47 0.06
N LEU A 87 0.61 -6.78 -1.08
CA LEU A 87 0.27 -5.37 -1.23
C LEU A 87 -1.16 -5.25 -1.76
N TYR A 88 -2.04 -4.62 -0.99
CA TYR A 88 -3.42 -4.36 -1.34
C TYR A 88 -3.59 -2.96 -1.89
N GLN A 89 -4.27 -2.86 -3.05
CA GLN A 89 -4.55 -1.60 -3.74
C GLN A 89 -5.96 -1.60 -4.34
N ASP A 90 -6.63 -0.45 -4.40
CA ASP A 90 -7.99 -0.32 -4.95
C ASP A 90 -8.03 0.14 -6.41
N ASN A 91 -6.90 0.56 -6.98
CA ASN A 91 -6.81 1.04 -8.35
C ASN A 91 -6.33 -0.06 -9.31
N LYS A 92 -7.27 -0.64 -10.06
CA LYS A 92 -6.97 -1.70 -11.04
C LYS A 92 -5.98 -1.28 -12.13
N SER A 93 -6.00 0.00 -12.52
CA SER A 93 -5.06 0.52 -13.53
C SER A 93 -3.64 0.59 -12.98
N ALA A 94 -3.47 0.99 -11.72
CA ALA A 94 -2.17 0.97 -11.05
C ALA A 94 -1.65 -0.46 -10.91
N ILE A 95 -2.48 -1.40 -10.45
CA ILE A 95 -2.13 -2.83 -10.34
C ILE A 95 -1.66 -3.39 -11.69
N LEU A 96 -2.35 -3.05 -12.78
CA LEU A 96 -1.97 -3.49 -14.11
C LEU A 96 -0.58 -2.96 -14.53
N LEU A 97 -0.30 -1.69 -14.23
CA LEU A 97 1.00 -1.07 -14.51
C LEU A 97 2.11 -1.70 -13.66
N GLU A 98 1.85 -1.94 -12.39
CA GLU A 98 2.79 -2.55 -11.45
C GLU A 98 3.17 -3.98 -11.87
N LYS A 99 2.20 -4.77 -12.31
CA LYS A 99 2.44 -6.16 -12.77
C LYS A 99 3.13 -6.23 -14.14
N ASN A 100 2.73 -5.38 -15.08
CA ASN A 100 3.18 -5.44 -16.47
C ASN A 100 4.41 -4.55 -16.74
N GLY A 101 4.68 -3.56 -15.90
CA GLY A 101 5.82 -2.67 -16.02
C GLY A 101 5.77 -1.80 -17.28
N LYS A 102 6.93 -1.57 -17.87
CA LYS A 102 7.13 -0.65 -19.01
C LYS A 102 6.26 -0.94 -20.25
N LYS A 103 5.79 -2.17 -20.42
CA LYS A 103 4.97 -2.55 -21.59
C LYS A 103 3.59 -1.88 -21.60
N SER A 104 3.10 -1.43 -20.45
CA SER A 104 1.80 -0.77 -20.32
C SER A 104 1.89 0.75 -20.08
N SER A 105 3.10 1.31 -19.98
CA SER A 105 3.28 2.75 -19.75
C SER A 105 3.35 3.52 -21.09
N SER A 106 2.59 4.61 -21.17
CA SER A 106 2.70 5.57 -22.30
C SER A 106 3.99 6.39 -22.17
N LYS A 107 4.45 7.00 -23.30
CA LYS A 107 5.63 7.89 -23.30
C LYS A 107 5.55 9.06 -22.28
N ARG A 108 4.35 9.38 -21.78
CA ARG A 108 4.11 10.48 -20.84
C ARG A 108 4.47 10.15 -19.38
N THR A 109 4.66 8.87 -19.03
CA THR A 109 4.93 8.41 -17.67
C THR A 109 6.38 8.00 -17.41
N ASN A 110 7.31 8.41 -18.29
CA ASN A 110 8.72 8.02 -18.17
C ASN A 110 9.39 8.44 -16.85
N HIS A 111 8.94 9.55 -16.22
CA HIS A 111 9.50 10.01 -14.94
C HIS A 111 9.08 9.12 -13.75
N ILE A 112 7.99 8.36 -13.91
CA ILE A 112 7.50 7.37 -12.92
C ILE A 112 8.00 5.96 -13.28
N ALA A 113 8.55 5.79 -14.49
CA ALA A 113 8.97 4.49 -15.01
C ALA A 113 9.98 3.75 -14.11
N ILE A 114 10.89 4.48 -13.46
CA ILE A 114 11.89 3.88 -12.56
C ILE A 114 11.22 3.28 -11.33
N ARG A 115 10.27 4.00 -10.72
CA ARG A 115 9.51 3.53 -9.53
C ARG A 115 8.65 2.33 -9.88
N ASN A 116 7.92 2.43 -11.00
CA ASN A 116 7.13 1.31 -11.50
C ASN A 116 7.99 0.09 -11.84
N TYR A 117 9.20 0.29 -12.36
CA TYR A 117 10.15 -0.79 -12.64
C TYR A 117 10.57 -1.52 -11.37
N PHE A 118 10.83 -0.80 -10.28
CA PHE A 118 11.18 -1.40 -8.99
C PHE A 118 10.05 -2.29 -8.46
N ILE A 119 8.80 -1.80 -8.49
CA ILE A 119 7.62 -2.59 -8.06
C ILE A 119 7.47 -3.86 -8.91
N THR A 120 7.52 -3.68 -10.24
CA THR A 120 7.39 -4.79 -11.20
C THR A 120 8.50 -5.85 -11.02
N ASP A 121 9.72 -5.41 -10.74
CA ASP A 121 10.86 -6.30 -10.53
C ASP A 121 10.67 -7.16 -9.27
N ARG A 122 10.22 -6.56 -8.17
CA ARG A 122 9.91 -7.30 -6.93
C ARG A 122 8.75 -8.28 -7.10
N PHE A 123 7.70 -7.86 -7.81
CA PHE A 123 6.57 -8.73 -8.15
C PHE A 123 7.01 -9.92 -9.01
N LYS A 124 7.85 -9.70 -10.04
CA LYS A 124 8.37 -10.79 -10.91
C LYS A 124 9.38 -11.69 -10.20
N ALA A 125 10.08 -11.18 -9.21
CA ALA A 125 10.98 -11.98 -8.36
C ALA A 125 10.22 -12.81 -7.30
N ASP A 126 8.88 -12.77 -7.33
CA ASP A 126 8.01 -13.48 -6.36
C ASP A 126 8.28 -13.06 -4.89
N GLU A 127 8.78 -11.84 -4.70
CA GLU A 127 9.04 -11.29 -3.37
C GLU A 127 7.79 -10.67 -2.74
N LEU A 128 6.81 -10.29 -3.57
CA LEU A 128 5.52 -9.79 -3.13
C LEU A 128 4.42 -10.09 -4.17
N ASN A 129 3.20 -10.22 -3.69
CA ASN A 129 1.98 -10.27 -4.48
C ASN A 129 1.24 -8.94 -4.42
N ILE A 130 0.57 -8.57 -5.52
CA ILE A 130 -0.26 -7.36 -5.58
C ILE A 130 -1.69 -7.78 -5.81
N GLU A 131 -2.58 -7.42 -4.88
CA GLU A 131 -3.97 -7.80 -4.92
C GLU A 131 -4.91 -6.60 -4.91
N TYR A 132 -6.04 -6.75 -5.58
CA TYR A 132 -7.11 -5.77 -5.55
C TYR A 132 -7.86 -5.83 -4.23
N CYS A 133 -7.99 -4.67 -3.57
CA CYS A 133 -8.82 -4.49 -2.39
C CYS A 133 -10.02 -3.59 -2.73
N PRO A 134 -11.27 -4.01 -2.49
CA PRO A 134 -12.42 -3.14 -2.68
C PRO A 134 -12.37 -1.91 -1.77
N MET A 135 -12.91 -0.76 -2.23
CA MET A 135 -12.99 0.49 -1.45
C MET A 135 -13.61 0.32 -0.06
N GLY A 136 -14.54 -0.65 0.09
CA GLY A 136 -15.18 -0.93 1.39
C GLY A 136 -14.22 -1.46 2.44
N ASP A 137 -13.16 -2.14 2.01
CA ASP A 137 -12.20 -2.87 2.83
C ASP A 137 -10.79 -2.23 2.78
N MET A 138 -10.64 -1.11 2.04
CA MET A 138 -9.37 -0.39 1.90
C MET A 138 -9.06 0.40 3.18
N VAL A 139 -8.43 -0.25 4.14
CA VAL A 139 -8.11 0.34 5.45
C VAL A 139 -7.17 1.55 5.32
N ALA A 140 -6.37 1.63 4.25
CA ALA A 140 -5.47 2.74 3.97
C ALA A 140 -6.21 4.09 3.74
N ASP A 141 -7.49 4.06 3.32
CA ASP A 141 -8.36 5.25 3.23
C ASP A 141 -8.37 6.07 4.53
N TYR A 142 -8.20 5.41 5.69
CA TYR A 142 -8.15 6.06 6.99
C TYR A 142 -7.03 7.10 7.11
N PHE A 143 -5.98 6.93 6.32
CA PHE A 143 -4.75 7.74 6.37
C PHE A 143 -4.67 8.78 5.23
N THR A 144 -5.60 8.72 4.27
CA THR A 144 -5.60 9.62 3.10
C THR A 144 -6.82 10.53 3.03
N ARG A 145 -7.91 10.18 3.72
CA ARG A 145 -9.20 10.89 3.63
C ARG A 145 -9.78 11.15 5.01
N PRO A 146 -10.47 12.29 5.22
CA PRO A 146 -11.20 12.55 6.45
C PRO A 146 -12.48 11.68 6.50
N LEU A 147 -12.34 10.45 6.96
CA LEU A 147 -13.48 9.54 7.10
C LEU A 147 -14.41 9.95 8.23
N GLN A 148 -15.71 9.70 8.05
CA GLN A 148 -16.75 9.97 9.03
C GLN A 148 -17.70 8.78 9.22
N GLY A 149 -18.42 8.76 10.32
CA GLY A 149 -19.48 7.80 10.61
C GLY A 149 -18.99 6.36 10.72
N LYS A 150 -19.78 5.42 10.24
CA LYS A 150 -19.54 3.97 10.41
C LYS A 150 -18.18 3.50 9.90
N LYS A 151 -17.74 4.02 8.73
CA LYS A 151 -16.47 3.62 8.11
C LYS A 151 -15.26 4.02 8.98
N PHE A 152 -15.31 5.22 9.58
CA PHE A 152 -14.27 5.66 10.52
C PHE A 152 -14.14 4.70 11.71
N TYR A 153 -15.26 4.35 12.37
CA TYR A 153 -15.24 3.46 13.52
C TYR A 153 -14.81 2.04 13.15
N GLN A 154 -15.25 1.54 11.99
CA GLN A 154 -14.86 0.22 11.49
C GLN A 154 -13.34 0.14 11.28
N PHE A 155 -12.75 1.05 10.52
CA PHE A 155 -11.33 1.04 10.24
C PHE A 155 -10.48 1.32 11.48
N ARG A 156 -10.91 2.26 12.33
CA ARG A 156 -10.27 2.47 13.63
C ARG A 156 -10.23 1.19 14.47
N LYS A 157 -11.33 0.45 14.53
CA LYS A 157 -11.43 -0.82 15.26
C LYS A 157 -10.45 -1.85 14.69
N GLU A 158 -10.38 -1.96 13.38
CA GLU A 158 -9.49 -2.88 12.68
C GLU A 158 -8.01 -2.51 12.88
N ILE A 159 -7.63 -1.26 12.66
CA ILE A 159 -6.26 -0.75 12.84
C ILE A 159 -5.77 -0.95 14.27
N MET A 160 -6.59 -0.62 15.25
CA MET A 160 -6.24 -0.69 16.67
C MET A 160 -6.53 -2.04 17.31
N ASN A 161 -7.12 -2.99 16.57
CA ASN A 161 -7.64 -4.27 17.09
C ASN A 161 -8.46 -4.10 18.37
N LEU A 162 -9.45 -3.20 18.34
CA LEU A 162 -10.35 -2.98 19.45
C LEU A 162 -11.40 -4.09 19.49
N LYS A 163 -11.68 -4.60 20.70
CA LYS A 163 -12.81 -5.49 20.96
C LYS A 163 -14.09 -4.65 21.05
N ASP A 164 -15.23 -5.28 20.80
CA ASP A 164 -16.56 -4.72 21.09
C ASP A 164 -16.75 -4.58 22.58
#